data_a1dffcc001f730ed516e46bfbd27f8b6
#
_entry.id   a1dffcc001f730ed516e46bfbd27f8b6
#
_cell.length_a   1.000
_cell.length_b   1.000
_cell.length_c   1.000
_cell.angle_alpha   90.00
_cell.angle_beta   90.00
_cell.angle_gamma   90.00
#
_symmetry.space_group_name_H-M   'P 1'
#
loop_
_entity.id
_entity.type
_entity.pdbx_description
1 polymer ?
#
loop_
_entity_poly.entity_id
_entity_poly.type
_entity_poly.pdbx_seq_one_letter_code
_entity_poly.pdbx_strand_id
1 'polypeptide(L)'
;MKIKYLLPNKTIDSKKNKLLVFFKNLIFYILKEPFRLISKNISYENVNKIQSYSLNSNYFNNLKSTVNFKKREMLWEDAFSKYINPSSLIVFLEFGVFQGKSIKKFSELIKNSESKIFGFDTFTGMPEKWNQVQVGSWDAFEKFPEINDKRIKFVKGLFQDTLDSYLEILKDLNKKNYTFVIHLDADLYSSTLYVLTKLSFLDEFYVFFDEFSGDENRALKNFLESYCYFEFKFYSHTLGFAEQPHKVFGKLMKKIK
;
A
#
# COMPACT_ATOMS: atom_id res chain seq x y z
N MET A 1 -3.04 18.41 -29.68
CA MET A 1 -4.29 17.97 -29.04
C MET A 1 -4.44 18.77 -27.71
N LYS A 2 -5.37 19.76 -27.66
CA LYS A 2 -5.53 20.63 -26.48
C LYS A 2 -6.41 19.88 -25.46
N ILE A 3 -5.87 19.52 -24.32
CA ILE A 3 -6.63 18.96 -23.19
C ILE A 3 -7.45 20.09 -22.57
N LYS A 4 -8.77 20.08 -22.81
CA LYS A 4 -9.72 20.97 -22.16
C LYS A 4 -10.02 20.39 -20.78
N TYR A 5 -9.51 20.98 -19.74
CA TYR A 5 -9.99 20.73 -18.38
C TYR A 5 -11.42 21.24 -18.25
N LEU A 6 -12.38 20.34 -18.26
CA LEU A 6 -13.76 20.63 -17.91
C LEU A 6 -13.86 20.77 -16.38
N LEU A 7 -13.72 21.99 -15.89
CA LEU A 7 -14.19 22.33 -14.55
C LEU A 7 -15.73 22.33 -14.56
N PRO A 8 -16.40 21.73 -13.59
CA PRO A 8 -17.87 21.78 -13.53
C PRO A 8 -18.31 23.23 -13.38
N ASN A 9 -19.08 23.74 -14.34
CA ASN A 9 -19.75 25.03 -14.29
C ASN A 9 -20.82 24.98 -13.19
N LYS A 10 -20.44 25.25 -11.94
CA LYS A 10 -21.38 25.78 -10.94
C LYS A 10 -21.36 27.30 -11.09
N THR A 11 -22.44 27.86 -11.63
CA THR A 11 -22.75 29.28 -11.56
C THR A 11 -22.86 29.68 -10.07
N ILE A 12 -21.78 30.24 -9.56
CA ILE A 12 -21.63 30.61 -8.16
C ILE A 12 -21.93 32.10 -8.07
N ASP A 13 -22.88 32.45 -7.24
CA ASP A 13 -23.26 33.83 -6.89
C ASP A 13 -22.02 34.71 -6.67
N SER A 14 -21.77 35.64 -7.61
CA SER A 14 -20.42 36.12 -7.93
C SER A 14 -19.81 37.09 -6.89
N LYS A 15 -20.64 37.74 -6.06
CA LYS A 15 -20.14 38.74 -5.09
C LYS A 15 -19.68 38.13 -3.74
N LYS A 16 -20.46 37.18 -3.18
CA LYS A 16 -20.13 36.55 -1.91
C LYS A 16 -18.87 35.69 -1.99
N ASN A 17 -18.65 35.07 -3.15
CA ASN A 17 -17.49 34.22 -3.37
C ASN A 17 -16.19 34.98 -3.67
N LYS A 18 -16.28 36.16 -4.34
CA LYS A 18 -15.10 37.03 -4.51
C LYS A 18 -14.55 37.51 -3.17
N LEU A 19 -15.43 37.83 -2.24
CA LEU A 19 -15.05 38.25 -0.90
C LEU A 19 -14.42 37.10 -0.11
N LEU A 20 -15.01 35.89 -0.19
CA LEU A 20 -14.47 34.69 0.46
C LEU A 20 -13.09 34.28 -0.09
N VAL A 21 -12.91 34.37 -1.41
CA VAL A 21 -11.62 34.12 -2.06
C VAL A 21 -10.61 35.18 -1.66
N PHE A 22 -11.01 36.44 -1.62
CA PHE A 22 -10.16 37.53 -1.14
C PHE A 22 -9.68 37.31 0.30
N PHE A 23 -10.59 36.96 1.23
CA PHE A 23 -10.22 36.66 2.62
C PHE A 23 -9.34 35.41 2.74
N LYS A 24 -9.62 34.37 1.98
CA LYS A 24 -8.74 33.18 1.94
C LYS A 24 -7.33 33.54 1.45
N ASN A 25 -7.22 34.31 0.39
CA ASN A 25 -5.93 34.76 -0.14
C ASN A 25 -5.21 35.68 0.83
N LEU A 26 -5.93 36.60 1.50
CA LEU A 26 -5.36 37.49 2.51
C LEU A 26 -4.84 36.70 3.73
N ILE A 27 -5.63 35.74 4.24
CA ILE A 27 -5.21 34.87 5.34
C ILE A 27 -3.99 34.03 4.91
N PHE A 28 -4.00 33.49 3.69
CA PHE A 28 -2.86 32.74 3.14
C PHE A 28 -1.61 33.65 3.05
N TYR A 29 -1.77 34.87 2.60
CA TYR A 29 -0.66 35.84 2.50
C TYR A 29 -0.11 36.20 3.87
N ILE A 30 -0.97 36.45 4.86
CA ILE A 30 -0.55 36.79 6.24
C ILE A 30 0.16 35.58 6.90
N LEU A 31 -0.30 34.36 6.64
CA LEU A 31 0.28 33.14 7.20
C LEU A 31 1.51 32.63 6.43
N LYS A 32 1.74 33.11 5.21
CA LYS A 32 2.82 32.64 4.34
C LYS A 32 4.20 32.81 4.97
N GLU A 33 4.49 33.95 5.57
CA GLU A 33 5.81 34.21 6.14
C GLU A 33 6.09 33.42 7.42
N PRO A 34 5.17 33.34 8.41
CA PRO A 34 5.32 32.44 9.53
C PRO A 34 5.44 30.98 9.08
N PHE A 35 4.63 30.57 8.08
CA PHE A 35 4.69 29.19 7.54
C PHE A 35 6.03 28.92 6.85
N ARG A 36 6.58 29.87 6.12
CA ARG A 36 7.90 29.78 5.49
C ARG A 36 9.02 29.67 6.52
N LEU A 37 8.93 30.40 7.64
CA LEU A 37 9.89 30.32 8.73
C LEU A 37 9.81 28.98 9.47
N ILE A 38 8.58 28.48 9.71
CA ILE A 38 8.35 27.18 10.31
C ILE A 38 8.83 26.06 9.38
N SER A 39 8.53 26.15 8.07
CA SER A 39 8.91 25.13 7.10
C SER A 39 10.42 24.96 6.92
N LYS A 40 11.21 26.03 7.14
CA LYS A 40 12.67 25.94 7.12
C LYS A 40 13.24 25.07 8.24
N ASN A 41 12.51 24.92 9.34
CA ASN A 41 12.92 24.17 10.52
C ASN A 41 12.23 22.79 10.63
N ILE A 42 11.27 22.49 9.76
CA ILE A 42 10.62 21.18 9.72
C ILE A 42 11.34 20.33 8.67
N SER A 43 11.89 19.19 9.10
CA SER A 43 12.48 18.24 8.16
C SER A 43 11.40 17.65 7.23
N TYR A 44 11.80 17.28 6.02
CA TYR A 44 10.92 16.60 5.07
C TYR A 44 10.29 15.32 5.67
N GLU A 45 11.04 14.60 6.50
CA GLU A 45 10.56 13.44 7.25
C GLU A 45 9.37 13.79 8.17
N ASN A 46 9.45 14.91 8.89
CA ASN A 46 8.34 15.36 9.76
C ASN A 46 7.10 15.74 8.96
N VAL A 47 7.27 16.37 7.78
CA VAL A 47 6.15 16.68 6.87
C VAL A 47 5.48 15.40 6.40
N ASN A 48 6.25 14.39 6.03
CA ASN A 48 5.73 13.08 5.62
C ASN A 48 4.95 12.39 6.74
N LYS A 49 5.44 12.45 7.99
CA LYS A 49 4.72 11.90 9.16
C LYS A 49 3.38 12.61 9.37
N ILE A 50 3.36 13.95 9.32
CA ILE A 50 2.12 14.74 9.43
C ILE A 50 1.14 14.34 8.31
N GLN A 51 1.63 14.17 7.09
CA GLN A 51 0.81 13.72 5.98
C GLN A 51 0.23 12.32 6.22
N SER A 52 1.03 11.36 6.67
CA SER A 52 0.57 10.01 6.98
C SER A 52 -0.48 10.00 8.07
N TYR A 53 -0.32 10.76 9.15
CA TYR A 53 -1.34 10.90 10.20
C TYR A 53 -2.64 11.52 9.68
N SER A 54 -2.56 12.55 8.84
CA SER A 54 -3.73 13.17 8.22
C SER A 54 -4.47 12.19 7.31
N LEU A 55 -3.74 11.40 6.53
CA LEU A 55 -4.32 10.35 5.68
C LEU A 55 -4.98 9.25 6.49
N ASN A 56 -4.37 8.80 7.58
CA ASN A 56 -4.97 7.82 8.49
C ASN A 56 -6.31 8.32 9.03
N SER A 57 -6.40 9.58 9.44
CA SER A 57 -7.65 10.16 9.93
C SER A 57 -8.73 10.17 8.84
N ASN A 58 -8.38 10.41 7.58
CA ASN A 58 -9.29 10.37 6.44
C ASN A 58 -9.72 8.93 6.12
N TYR A 59 -8.77 7.99 6.07
CA TYR A 59 -9.06 6.58 5.83
C TYR A 59 -9.84 5.95 7.00
N PHE A 60 -9.60 6.37 8.23
CA PHE A 60 -10.33 5.90 9.40
C PHE A 60 -11.83 6.07 9.26
N ASN A 61 -12.31 7.13 8.62
CA ASN A 61 -13.73 7.30 8.34
C ASN A 61 -14.28 6.21 7.42
N ASN A 62 -13.51 5.76 6.43
CA ASN A 62 -13.86 4.65 5.54
C ASN A 62 -13.74 3.29 6.26
N LEU A 63 -12.86 3.19 7.24
CA LEU A 63 -12.60 1.96 8.00
C LEU A 63 -13.60 1.73 9.14
N LYS A 64 -14.33 2.75 9.59
CA LYS A 64 -15.37 2.61 10.63
C LYS A 64 -16.44 1.57 10.33
N SER A 65 -16.71 1.33 9.05
CA SER A 65 -17.66 0.31 8.58
C SER A 65 -17.04 -1.07 8.37
N THR A 66 -15.72 -1.22 8.56
CA THR A 66 -14.99 -2.47 8.34
C THR A 66 -14.73 -3.22 9.64
N VAL A 67 -14.39 -4.51 9.52
CA VAL A 67 -14.12 -5.35 10.68
C VAL A 67 -12.74 -5.03 11.27
N ASN A 68 -12.69 -4.82 12.59
CA ASN A 68 -11.45 -4.62 13.33
C ASN A 68 -11.02 -5.91 14.03
N PHE A 69 -9.77 -6.33 13.82
CA PHE A 69 -9.18 -7.52 14.43
C PHE A 69 -8.09 -7.15 15.45
N LYS A 70 -7.93 -7.99 16.48
CA LYS A 70 -6.88 -7.81 17.50
C LYS A 70 -5.49 -8.26 17.01
N LYS A 71 -5.43 -9.19 16.06
CA LYS A 71 -4.20 -9.78 15.53
C LYS A 71 -4.24 -9.86 14.01
N ARG A 72 -3.10 -9.70 13.35
CA ARG A 72 -2.98 -9.76 11.90
C ARG A 72 -3.34 -11.14 11.32
N GLU A 73 -3.03 -12.21 12.05
CA GLU A 73 -3.36 -13.58 11.63
C GLU A 73 -4.88 -13.78 11.53
N MET A 74 -5.66 -13.21 12.45
CA MET A 74 -7.13 -13.26 12.40
C MET A 74 -7.68 -12.49 11.19
N LEU A 75 -7.05 -11.37 10.84
CA LEU A 75 -7.39 -10.60 9.65
C LEU A 75 -7.11 -11.41 8.37
N TRP A 76 -5.97 -12.09 8.31
CA TRP A 76 -5.62 -12.97 7.18
C TRP A 76 -6.60 -14.15 7.03
N GLU A 77 -6.92 -14.83 8.12
CA GLU A 77 -7.88 -15.94 8.14
C GLU A 77 -9.28 -15.49 7.72
N ASP A 78 -9.75 -14.35 8.21
CA ASP A 78 -11.04 -13.77 7.81
C ASP A 78 -11.07 -13.43 6.30
N ALA A 79 -9.97 -12.86 5.78
CA ALA A 79 -9.85 -12.55 4.36
C ALA A 79 -9.99 -13.78 3.47
N PHE A 80 -9.33 -14.88 3.83
CA PHE A 80 -9.43 -16.16 3.11
C PHE A 80 -10.77 -16.87 3.32
N SER A 81 -11.47 -16.61 4.41
CA SER A 81 -12.79 -17.20 4.63
C SER A 81 -13.91 -16.49 3.89
N LYS A 82 -13.79 -15.16 3.66
CA LYS A 82 -14.88 -14.33 3.15
C LYS A 82 -14.68 -13.79 1.73
N TYR A 83 -13.44 -13.53 1.34
CA TYR A 83 -13.13 -12.78 0.13
C TYR A 83 -12.23 -13.52 -0.86
N ILE A 84 -11.30 -14.34 -0.36
CA ILE A 84 -10.33 -15.05 -1.17
C ILE A 84 -10.63 -16.55 -1.08
N ASN A 85 -11.08 -17.17 -2.17
CA ASN A 85 -11.28 -18.62 -2.17
C ASN A 85 -9.93 -19.36 -2.07
N PRO A 86 -9.63 -20.05 -0.96
CA PRO A 86 -8.34 -20.70 -0.75
C PRO A 86 -8.05 -21.83 -1.74
N SER A 87 -9.09 -22.40 -2.38
CA SER A 87 -8.96 -23.48 -3.35
C SER A 87 -8.83 -23.00 -4.80
N SER A 88 -8.93 -21.68 -5.04
CA SER A 88 -8.68 -21.10 -6.37
C SER A 88 -7.19 -21.12 -6.72
N LEU A 89 -6.88 -20.91 -8.00
CA LEU A 89 -5.52 -20.66 -8.47
C LEU A 89 -5.09 -19.26 -7.96
N ILE A 90 -4.11 -19.22 -7.06
CA ILE A 90 -3.64 -17.99 -6.45
C ILE A 90 -2.19 -17.72 -6.85
N VAL A 91 -1.90 -16.47 -7.24
CA VAL A 91 -0.56 -15.91 -7.22
C VAL A 91 -0.46 -15.06 -5.95
N PHE A 92 0.36 -15.52 -5.02
CA PHE A 92 0.68 -14.77 -3.81
C PHE A 92 2.05 -14.13 -3.96
N LEU A 93 2.12 -12.81 -3.75
CA LEU A 93 3.37 -12.04 -3.78
C LEU A 93 3.57 -11.39 -2.42
N GLU A 94 4.67 -11.69 -1.75
CA GLU A 94 5.08 -11.01 -0.52
C GLU A 94 6.30 -10.14 -0.81
N PHE A 95 6.23 -8.90 -0.37
CA PHE A 95 7.29 -7.90 -0.47
C PHE A 95 7.74 -7.53 0.93
N GLY A 96 8.91 -8.04 1.34
CA GLY A 96 9.40 -8.09 2.70
C GLY A 96 9.09 -9.45 3.32
N VAL A 97 10.07 -10.34 3.36
CA VAL A 97 9.93 -11.74 3.82
C VAL A 97 10.61 -11.98 5.15
N PHE A 98 11.81 -11.41 5.33
CA PHE A 98 12.65 -11.59 6.50
C PHE A 98 12.84 -13.07 6.85
N GLN A 99 12.33 -13.53 8.01
CA GLN A 99 12.41 -14.92 8.46
C GLN A 99 11.26 -15.82 7.94
N GLY A 100 10.37 -15.31 7.10
CA GLY A 100 9.33 -16.07 6.42
C GLY A 100 8.14 -16.49 7.27
N LYS A 101 7.87 -15.83 8.41
CA LYS A 101 6.73 -16.18 9.27
C LYS A 101 5.39 -15.94 8.58
N SER A 102 5.25 -14.84 7.88
CA SER A 102 4.05 -14.43 7.15
C SER A 102 3.83 -15.30 5.91
N ILE A 103 4.83 -15.43 5.03
CA ILE A 103 4.70 -16.26 3.82
C ILE A 103 4.37 -17.72 4.14
N LYS A 104 4.92 -18.25 5.25
CA LYS A 104 4.57 -19.58 5.74
C LYS A 104 3.08 -19.66 6.12
N LYS A 105 2.58 -18.69 6.90
CA LYS A 105 1.16 -18.65 7.28
C LYS A 105 0.25 -18.54 6.06
N PHE A 106 0.60 -17.68 5.10
CA PHE A 106 -0.16 -17.54 3.85
C PHE A 106 -0.12 -18.83 3.01
N SER A 107 1.01 -19.50 2.94
CA SER A 107 1.10 -20.79 2.22
C SER A 107 0.21 -21.86 2.83
N GLU A 108 0.00 -21.85 4.16
CA GLU A 108 -0.93 -22.73 4.86
C GLU A 108 -2.40 -22.37 4.59
N LEU A 109 -2.73 -21.09 4.36
CA LEU A 109 -4.08 -20.64 4.00
C LEU A 109 -4.44 -20.99 2.55
N ILE A 110 -3.48 -20.91 1.63
CA ILE A 110 -3.65 -21.24 0.22
C ILE A 110 -3.67 -22.76 0.04
N LYS A 111 -4.78 -23.33 -0.39
CA LYS A 111 -4.99 -24.80 -0.45
C LYS A 111 -4.69 -25.41 -1.80
N ASN A 112 -4.77 -24.64 -2.89
CA ASN A 112 -4.54 -25.15 -4.23
C ASN A 112 -3.05 -25.42 -4.47
N SER A 113 -2.69 -26.65 -4.85
CA SER A 113 -1.31 -27.07 -5.10
C SER A 113 -0.65 -26.40 -6.31
N GLU A 114 -1.47 -25.93 -7.27
CA GLU A 114 -0.98 -25.25 -8.49
C GLU A 114 -0.76 -23.73 -8.28
N SER A 115 -1.12 -23.20 -7.12
CA SER A 115 -0.86 -21.80 -6.76
C SER A 115 0.64 -21.49 -6.79
N LYS A 116 0.99 -20.24 -7.03
CA LYS A 116 2.36 -19.76 -7.09
C LYS A 116 2.58 -18.74 -5.97
N ILE A 117 3.66 -18.92 -5.22
CA ILE A 117 3.98 -18.09 -4.06
C ILE A 117 5.40 -17.53 -4.26
N PHE A 118 5.51 -16.21 -4.33
CA PHE A 118 6.80 -15.53 -4.50
C PHE A 118 7.05 -14.62 -3.31
N GLY A 119 8.22 -14.76 -2.69
CA GLY A 119 8.69 -13.88 -1.63
C GLY A 119 9.88 -13.04 -2.10
N PHE A 120 9.70 -11.74 -2.19
CA PHE A 120 10.72 -10.78 -2.59
C PHE A 120 11.31 -10.12 -1.35
N ASP A 121 12.62 -10.14 -1.21
CA ASP A 121 13.35 -9.51 -0.11
C ASP A 121 14.83 -9.33 -0.49
N THR A 122 15.49 -8.37 0.11
CA THR A 122 16.93 -8.23 0.02
C THR A 122 17.66 -9.38 0.76
N PHE A 123 17.04 -9.88 1.84
CA PHE A 123 17.63 -10.80 2.84
C PHE A 123 18.90 -10.26 3.50
N THR A 124 19.17 -8.96 3.32
CA THR A 124 20.29 -8.21 3.90
C THR A 124 19.80 -7.02 4.74
N GLY A 125 18.49 -7.01 5.04
CA GLY A 125 17.84 -5.98 5.81
C GLY A 125 17.40 -4.76 5.00
N MET A 126 17.00 -3.70 5.73
CA MET A 126 16.45 -2.48 5.14
C MET A 126 17.44 -1.80 4.20
N PRO A 127 17.05 -1.49 2.95
CA PRO A 127 17.93 -0.81 1.99
C PRO A 127 18.11 0.68 2.28
N GLU A 128 17.18 1.30 2.98
CA GLU A 128 17.23 2.70 3.39
C GLU A 128 16.73 2.89 4.81
N LYS A 129 17.06 4.03 5.42
CA LYS A 129 16.59 4.35 6.77
C LYS A 129 15.07 4.57 6.79
N TRP A 130 14.39 3.96 7.74
CA TRP A 130 12.97 4.12 7.98
C TRP A 130 12.69 4.56 9.42
N ASN A 131 12.23 5.80 9.61
CA ASN A 131 12.02 6.38 10.92
C ASN A 131 13.27 6.29 11.81
N GLN A 132 13.19 5.54 12.92
CA GLN A 132 14.33 5.25 13.81
C GLN A 132 15.08 3.97 13.45
N VAL A 133 14.58 3.23 12.46
CA VAL A 133 15.17 1.98 11.99
C VAL A 133 16.31 2.28 11.03
N GLN A 134 17.47 1.70 11.27
CA GLN A 134 18.67 1.93 10.48
C GLN A 134 18.72 1.00 9.26
N VAL A 135 19.49 1.41 8.25
CA VAL A 135 19.88 0.55 7.12
C VAL A 135 20.47 -0.76 7.66
N GLY A 136 20.12 -1.89 7.04
CA GLY A 136 20.55 -3.21 7.46
C GLY A 136 19.75 -3.83 8.62
N SER A 137 18.79 -3.11 9.20
CA SER A 137 17.87 -3.71 10.19
C SER A 137 17.04 -4.80 9.52
N TRP A 138 16.62 -5.82 10.31
CA TRP A 138 15.94 -7.03 9.82
C TRP A 138 16.75 -7.81 8.76
N ASP A 139 18.07 -7.84 8.96
CA ASP A 139 18.96 -8.69 8.17
C ASP A 139 18.64 -10.19 8.44
N ALA A 140 18.39 -10.93 7.40
CA ALA A 140 18.23 -12.38 7.42
C ALA A 140 19.56 -13.11 7.18
N PHE A 141 20.68 -12.39 7.19
CA PHE A 141 22.03 -12.90 6.93
C PHE A 141 22.13 -13.64 5.59
N GLU A 142 21.47 -13.08 4.57
CA GLU A 142 21.37 -13.64 3.22
C GLU A 142 20.73 -15.04 3.14
N LYS A 143 20.10 -15.51 4.21
CA LYS A 143 19.50 -16.84 4.29
C LYS A 143 18.02 -16.82 3.89
N PHE A 144 17.63 -17.73 3.04
CA PHE A 144 16.22 -17.98 2.77
C PHE A 144 15.56 -18.73 3.92
N PRO A 145 14.29 -18.43 4.22
CA PRO A 145 13.52 -19.20 5.20
C PRO A 145 13.41 -20.68 4.81
N GLU A 146 13.60 -21.57 5.79
CA GLU A 146 13.42 -23.01 5.59
C GLU A 146 11.93 -23.36 5.69
N ILE A 147 11.23 -23.35 4.56
CA ILE A 147 9.81 -23.67 4.46
C ILE A 147 9.65 -24.83 3.46
N ASN A 148 9.07 -25.95 3.93
CA ASN A 148 8.82 -27.12 3.09
C ASN A 148 7.52 -26.97 2.29
N ASP A 149 7.50 -26.04 1.34
CA ASP A 149 6.40 -25.86 0.39
C ASP A 149 6.98 -25.57 -1.00
N LYS A 150 6.80 -26.52 -1.93
CA LYS A 150 7.36 -26.44 -3.30
C LYS A 150 6.77 -25.31 -4.15
N ARG A 151 5.66 -24.71 -3.72
CA ARG A 151 5.02 -23.58 -4.40
C ARG A 151 5.78 -22.27 -4.16
N ILE A 152 6.58 -22.20 -3.09
CA ILE A 152 7.29 -20.99 -2.67
C ILE A 152 8.59 -20.85 -3.45
N LYS A 153 8.80 -19.65 -3.99
CA LYS A 153 10.06 -19.23 -4.60
C LYS A 153 10.51 -17.90 -4.00
N PHE A 154 11.68 -17.87 -3.42
CA PHE A 154 12.30 -16.65 -2.92
C PHE A 154 13.09 -15.94 -4.02
N VAL A 155 13.01 -14.61 -4.03
CA VAL A 155 13.66 -13.71 -4.98
C VAL A 155 14.49 -12.70 -4.18
N LYS A 156 15.81 -12.86 -4.24
CA LYS A 156 16.74 -12.01 -3.50
C LYS A 156 17.12 -10.77 -4.30
N GLY A 157 17.00 -9.62 -3.70
CA GLY A 157 17.42 -8.32 -4.23
C GLY A 157 16.41 -7.22 -3.96
N LEU A 158 16.76 -6.00 -4.36
CA LEU A 158 15.80 -4.88 -4.33
C LEU A 158 14.62 -5.17 -5.27
N PHE A 159 13.44 -4.72 -4.90
CA PHE A 159 12.25 -4.90 -5.76
C PHE A 159 12.44 -4.26 -7.12
N GLN A 160 13.15 -3.12 -7.16
CA GLN A 160 13.49 -2.39 -8.38
C GLN A 160 14.36 -3.18 -9.34
N ASP A 161 15.22 -4.07 -8.83
CA ASP A 161 16.14 -4.88 -9.64
C ASP A 161 15.53 -6.24 -10.04
N THR A 162 14.55 -6.72 -9.26
CA THR A 162 14.09 -8.10 -9.38
C THR A 162 12.69 -8.24 -9.98
N LEU A 163 11.75 -7.37 -9.62
CA LEU A 163 10.34 -7.53 -10.01
C LEU A 163 10.12 -7.48 -11.52
N ASP A 164 10.87 -6.65 -12.25
CA ASP A 164 10.71 -6.51 -13.69
C ASP A 164 10.95 -7.83 -14.44
N SER A 165 11.88 -8.66 -13.96
CA SER A 165 12.15 -9.98 -14.55
C SER A 165 10.99 -10.99 -14.36
N TYR A 166 10.07 -10.71 -13.44
CA TYR A 166 8.88 -11.53 -13.18
C TYR A 166 7.62 -11.02 -13.87
N LEU A 167 7.61 -9.79 -14.38
CA LEU A 167 6.37 -9.19 -14.92
C LEU A 167 5.74 -10.01 -16.05
N GLU A 168 6.53 -10.59 -16.96
CA GLU A 168 5.98 -11.40 -18.04
C GLU A 168 5.35 -12.70 -17.51
N ILE A 169 5.97 -13.34 -16.53
CA ILE A 169 5.39 -14.52 -15.85
C ILE A 169 4.07 -14.13 -15.16
N LEU A 170 4.05 -13.00 -14.45
CA LEU A 170 2.85 -12.53 -13.75
C LEU A 170 1.72 -12.17 -14.72
N LYS A 171 2.03 -11.53 -15.86
CA LYS A 171 1.06 -11.25 -16.93
C LYS A 171 0.47 -12.54 -17.52
N ASP A 172 1.30 -13.57 -17.72
CA ASP A 172 0.80 -14.85 -18.23
C ASP A 172 -0.07 -15.59 -17.21
N LEU A 173 0.26 -15.51 -15.92
CA LEU A 173 -0.60 -16.04 -14.86
C LEU A 173 -1.93 -15.27 -14.77
N ASN A 174 -1.91 -13.95 -14.98
CA ASN A 174 -3.13 -13.13 -15.04
C ASN A 174 -4.05 -13.57 -16.20
N LYS A 175 -3.51 -13.82 -17.39
CA LYS A 175 -4.28 -14.38 -18.53
C LYS A 175 -4.89 -15.73 -18.24
N LYS A 176 -4.33 -16.52 -17.31
CA LYS A 176 -4.82 -17.82 -16.87
C LYS A 176 -5.80 -17.75 -15.70
N ASN A 177 -6.33 -16.56 -15.40
CA ASN A 177 -7.33 -16.30 -14.36
C ASN A 177 -6.86 -16.67 -12.93
N TYR A 178 -5.57 -16.50 -12.62
CA TYR A 178 -5.11 -16.57 -11.24
C TYR A 178 -5.62 -15.35 -10.45
N THR A 179 -6.06 -15.60 -9.23
CA THR A 179 -6.37 -14.55 -8.25
C THR A 179 -5.06 -14.02 -7.67
N PHE A 180 -4.83 -12.72 -7.79
CA PHE A 180 -3.63 -12.08 -7.22
C PHE A 180 -3.89 -11.63 -5.79
N VAL A 181 -3.00 -12.03 -4.90
CA VAL A 181 -3.00 -11.66 -3.47
C VAL A 181 -1.61 -11.12 -3.13
N ILE A 182 -1.55 -9.91 -2.68
CA ILE A 182 -0.31 -9.17 -2.43
C ILE A 182 -0.19 -8.89 -0.93
N HIS A 183 0.96 -9.16 -0.34
CA HIS A 183 1.31 -8.75 1.01
C HIS A 183 2.47 -7.75 0.93
N LEU A 184 2.20 -6.53 1.37
CA LEU A 184 3.17 -5.46 1.46
C LEU A 184 3.61 -5.36 2.92
N ASP A 185 4.84 -5.77 3.20
CA ASP A 185 5.52 -5.72 4.50
C ASP A 185 6.93 -5.13 4.28
N ALA A 186 6.95 -4.05 3.49
CA ALA A 186 8.18 -3.41 3.03
C ALA A 186 8.50 -2.12 3.79
N ASP A 187 7.59 -1.66 4.65
CA ASP A 187 7.69 -0.45 5.49
C ASP A 187 7.91 0.86 4.72
N LEU A 188 8.63 0.81 3.60
CA LEU A 188 9.11 1.97 2.86
C LEU A 188 8.10 2.48 1.85
N TYR A 189 7.93 3.80 1.81
CA TYR A 189 7.14 4.49 0.79
C TYR A 189 7.58 4.16 -0.64
N SER A 190 8.89 4.22 -0.89
CA SER A 190 9.51 3.98 -2.20
C SER A 190 9.20 2.57 -2.71
N SER A 191 9.38 1.58 -1.85
CA SER A 191 9.14 0.16 -2.14
C SER A 191 7.67 -0.11 -2.43
N THR A 192 6.77 0.35 -1.55
CA THR A 192 5.33 0.16 -1.69
C THR A 192 4.79 0.82 -2.96
N LEU A 193 5.16 2.08 -3.23
CA LEU A 193 4.71 2.79 -4.43
C LEU A 193 5.23 2.11 -5.71
N TYR A 194 6.48 1.67 -5.71
CA TYR A 194 7.08 0.94 -6.85
C TYR A 194 6.28 -0.33 -7.16
N VAL A 195 6.03 -1.16 -6.16
CA VAL A 195 5.28 -2.41 -6.33
C VAL A 195 3.87 -2.15 -6.87
N LEU A 196 3.11 -1.23 -6.26
CA LEU A 196 1.77 -0.88 -6.72
C LEU A 196 1.79 -0.42 -8.19
N THR A 197 2.77 0.41 -8.55
CA THR A 197 2.95 0.92 -9.93
C THR A 197 3.23 -0.23 -10.91
N LYS A 198 4.13 -1.15 -10.56
CA LYS A 198 4.47 -2.29 -11.42
C LYS A 198 3.32 -3.27 -11.60
N LEU A 199 2.47 -3.43 -10.58
CA LEU A 199 1.29 -4.31 -10.65
C LEU A 199 0.05 -3.65 -11.25
N SER A 200 0.12 -2.39 -11.71
CA SER A 200 -1.00 -1.66 -12.31
C SER A 200 -1.55 -2.25 -13.63
N PHE A 201 -0.86 -3.25 -14.21
CA PHE A 201 -1.38 -4.02 -15.34
C PHE A 201 -2.55 -4.94 -14.95
N LEU A 202 -2.64 -5.35 -13.68
CA LEU A 202 -3.76 -6.14 -13.15
C LEU A 202 -5.03 -5.27 -13.15
N ASP A 203 -6.18 -5.90 -13.44
CA ASP A 203 -7.46 -5.21 -13.34
C ASP A 203 -7.95 -5.13 -11.90
N GLU A 204 -7.63 -6.13 -11.11
CA GLU A 204 -7.93 -6.19 -9.69
C GLU A 204 -6.98 -7.13 -8.94
N PHE A 205 -6.75 -6.86 -7.66
CA PHE A 205 -6.03 -7.76 -6.77
C PHE A 205 -6.33 -7.44 -5.30
N TYR A 206 -6.21 -8.46 -4.45
CA TYR A 206 -6.27 -8.29 -3.01
C TYR A 206 -4.93 -7.83 -2.47
N VAL A 207 -4.95 -6.94 -1.48
CA VAL A 207 -3.73 -6.44 -0.86
C VAL A 207 -3.85 -6.36 0.66
N PHE A 208 -2.83 -6.83 1.32
CA PHE A 208 -2.57 -6.67 2.74
C PHE A 208 -1.44 -5.66 2.91
N PHE A 209 -1.67 -4.62 3.68
CA PHE A 209 -0.67 -3.66 4.12
C PHE A 209 -0.31 -3.98 5.57
N ASP A 210 1.00 -4.16 5.87
CA ASP A 210 1.44 -4.51 7.22
C ASP A 210 1.74 -3.29 8.10
N GLU A 211 2.17 -2.17 7.53
CA GLU A 211 2.44 -0.90 8.23
C GLU A 211 1.65 0.28 7.66
N PHE A 212 0.32 0.11 7.49
CA PHE A 212 -0.54 1.11 6.84
C PHE A 212 -0.51 2.48 7.51
N SER A 213 -0.34 2.55 8.84
CA SER A 213 -0.24 3.82 9.57
C SER A 213 1.04 4.62 9.26
N GLY A 214 2.01 4.00 8.61
CA GLY A 214 3.28 4.60 8.22
C GLY A 214 3.26 5.15 6.79
N ASP A 215 4.23 4.71 6.01
CA ASP A 215 4.45 5.20 4.65
C ASP A 215 3.56 4.53 3.59
N GLU A 216 2.99 3.37 3.88
CA GLU A 216 2.17 2.60 2.92
C GLU A 216 0.87 3.32 2.55
N ASN A 217 0.20 4.00 3.52
CA ASN A 217 -1.00 4.78 3.24
C ASN A 217 -0.73 5.94 2.26
N ARG A 218 0.44 6.57 2.39
CA ARG A 218 0.88 7.65 1.51
C ARG A 218 1.20 7.12 0.11
N ALA A 219 1.83 5.95 0.03
CA ALA A 219 2.09 5.27 -1.23
C ALA A 219 0.79 4.89 -1.95
N LEU A 220 -0.19 4.32 -1.23
CA LEU A 220 -1.51 4.01 -1.76
C LEU A 220 -2.22 5.28 -2.27
N LYS A 221 -2.20 6.37 -1.49
CA LYS A 221 -2.80 7.64 -1.92
C LYS A 221 -2.19 8.14 -3.21
N ASN A 222 -0.86 8.22 -3.28
CA ASN A 222 -0.17 8.72 -4.47
C ASN A 222 -0.38 7.82 -5.68
N PHE A 223 -0.45 6.50 -5.47
CA PHE A 223 -0.83 5.57 -6.52
C PHE A 223 -2.24 5.86 -7.06
N LEU A 224 -3.24 6.00 -6.17
CA LEU A 224 -4.63 6.27 -6.59
C LEU A 224 -4.81 7.64 -7.26
N GLU A 225 -4.00 8.63 -6.90
CA GLU A 225 -4.00 9.93 -7.58
C GLU A 225 -3.35 9.87 -8.95
N SER A 226 -2.27 9.09 -9.10
CA SER A 226 -1.54 8.91 -10.36
C SER A 226 -2.30 8.00 -11.34
N TYR A 227 -2.93 6.96 -10.82
CA TYR A 227 -3.73 5.99 -11.56
C TYR A 227 -5.22 6.18 -11.22
N CYS A 228 -5.79 7.32 -11.60
CA CYS A 228 -7.13 7.78 -11.21
C CYS A 228 -8.28 6.84 -11.63
N TYR A 229 -8.00 5.88 -12.50
CA TYR A 229 -8.92 4.81 -12.88
C TYR A 229 -8.91 3.59 -11.93
N PHE A 230 -8.08 3.61 -10.89
CA PHE A 230 -8.14 2.64 -9.79
C PHE A 230 -8.95 3.20 -8.61
N GLU A 231 -9.51 2.28 -7.84
CA GLU A 231 -10.06 2.53 -6.51
C GLU A 231 -9.63 1.44 -5.53
N PHE A 232 -9.64 1.76 -4.25
CA PHE A 232 -9.33 0.82 -3.18
C PHE A 232 -10.54 0.63 -2.28
N LYS A 233 -10.98 -0.62 -2.14
CA LYS A 233 -12.06 -1.02 -1.25
C LYS A 233 -11.50 -1.65 0.02
N PHE A 234 -11.75 -1.00 1.14
CA PHE A 234 -11.37 -1.51 2.46
C PHE A 234 -12.32 -2.62 2.91
N TYR A 235 -11.78 -3.69 3.50
CA TYR A 235 -12.56 -4.82 4.03
C TYR A 235 -12.37 -5.00 5.54
N SER A 236 -11.13 -5.02 6.01
CA SER A 236 -10.82 -5.20 7.42
C SER A 236 -9.50 -4.56 7.81
N HIS A 237 -9.30 -4.37 9.12
CA HIS A 237 -8.09 -3.75 9.65
C HIS A 237 -7.77 -4.25 11.06
N THR A 238 -6.57 -3.91 11.54
CA THR A 238 -6.22 -3.90 12.97
C THR A 238 -5.94 -2.47 13.39
N LEU A 239 -6.06 -2.19 14.69
CA LEU A 239 -5.64 -0.92 15.25
C LEU A 239 -4.25 -1.06 15.89
N GLY A 240 -3.41 -0.07 15.67
CA GLY A 240 -2.12 0.10 16.30
C GLY A 240 -2.12 1.18 17.37
N PHE A 241 -0.98 1.84 17.54
CA PHE A 241 -0.83 2.94 18.49
C PHE A 241 -1.83 4.07 18.21
N ALA A 242 -2.37 4.66 19.27
CA ALA A 242 -3.38 5.73 19.22
C ALA A 242 -4.60 5.40 18.34
N GLU A 243 -5.02 4.13 18.33
CA GLU A 243 -6.17 3.65 17.55
C GLU A 243 -6.08 3.93 16.04
N GLN A 244 -4.86 4.08 15.51
CA GLN A 244 -4.64 4.25 14.07
C GLN A 244 -4.75 2.91 13.35
N PRO A 245 -5.31 2.86 12.11
CA PRO A 245 -5.28 1.66 11.28
C PRO A 245 -3.83 1.24 11.04
N HIS A 246 -3.52 0.00 11.42
CA HIS A 246 -2.15 -0.50 11.39
C HIS A 246 -1.94 -1.55 10.31
N LYS A 247 -2.65 -2.68 10.40
CA LYS A 247 -2.70 -3.67 9.32
C LYS A 247 -4.02 -3.46 8.58
N VAL A 248 -3.98 -3.41 7.27
CA VAL A 248 -5.18 -3.16 6.45
C VAL A 248 -5.28 -4.18 5.35
N PHE A 249 -6.48 -4.73 5.17
CA PHE A 249 -6.82 -5.60 4.07
C PHE A 249 -7.90 -4.97 3.19
N GLY A 250 -7.73 -5.10 1.90
CA GLY A 250 -8.70 -4.62 0.93
C GLY A 250 -8.44 -5.14 -0.48
N LYS A 251 -9.15 -4.56 -1.43
CA LYS A 251 -9.05 -4.87 -2.86
C LYS A 251 -8.76 -3.61 -3.65
N LEU A 252 -7.72 -3.63 -4.43
CA LEU A 252 -7.43 -2.63 -5.45
C LEU A 252 -8.07 -3.09 -6.75
N MET A 253 -8.82 -2.22 -7.41
CA MET A 253 -9.53 -2.58 -8.64
C MET A 253 -9.65 -1.38 -9.58
N LYS A 254 -9.67 -1.66 -10.90
CA LYS A 254 -10.01 -0.65 -11.91
C LYS A 254 -11.50 -0.33 -11.82
N LYS A 255 -11.84 0.95 -11.86
CA LYS A 255 -13.22 1.44 -11.91
C LYS A 255 -13.88 0.94 -13.19
N ILE A 256 -15.07 0.37 -13.06
CA ILE A 256 -15.89 0.04 -14.22
C ILE A 256 -16.32 1.37 -14.86
N LYS A 257 -16.03 1.52 -16.14
CA LYS A 257 -16.44 2.70 -16.91
C LYS A 257 -17.93 2.67 -17.18
#